data_0351b356f17949be95655c451620972f
#
_entry.id   0351b356f17949be95655c451620972f
#
_cell.length_a   1.000
_cell.length_b   1.000
_cell.length_c   1.000
_cell.angle_alpha   90.00
_cell.angle_beta   90.00
_cell.angle_gamma   90.00
#
_symmetry.space_group_name_H-M   'P 1'
#
loop_
_entity.id
_entity.type
_entity.pdbx_description
1 polymer ?
#
loop_
_entity_poly.entity_id
_entity_poly.type
_entity_poly.pdbx_seq_one_letter_code
_entity_poly.pdbx_strand_id
1 'polypeptide(L)'
;MALPKRSDTFSSPALICFAPDGCHLPDPVAGWLAQLGGQPLIISNEDELMSFALRSRPGVVIFDARNEGTASLSALQRLKADSYTAVVPCAVVAEDGAAAMEAAFAAGADEVLRVSTPTENVTPRLDAMIRRSERDLSVHPSTRLAGAAAIEVEIGKRLATGEAFAVCYADLDHFKEFNDRYSYNQGDRVIRILAKLLH
;
A
#
# COMPACT_ATOMS: atom_id res chain seq x y z
N MET A 1 2.82 8.08 21.15
CA MET A 1 1.54 8.66 20.68
C MET A 1 0.90 7.59 19.82
N ALA A 2 -0.10 6.89 20.34
CA ALA A 2 -0.75 5.77 19.65
C ALA A 2 -1.46 6.28 18.39
N LEU A 3 -1.43 5.50 17.31
CA LEU A 3 -2.21 5.76 16.11
C LEU A 3 -3.71 5.87 16.51
N PRO A 4 -4.48 6.81 15.94
CA PRO A 4 -5.91 6.87 16.21
C PRO A 4 -6.55 5.57 15.75
N LYS A 5 -7.37 4.95 16.60
CA LYS A 5 -8.21 3.80 16.24
C LYS A 5 -9.06 4.21 15.01
N ARG A 6 -8.89 3.51 13.90
CA ARG A 6 -9.74 3.67 12.71
C ARG A 6 -11.19 3.39 13.12
N SER A 7 -12.08 4.33 12.82
CA SER A 7 -13.51 4.20 13.08
C SER A 7 -14.15 3.11 12.20
N ASP A 8 -15.01 2.31 12.80
CA ASP A 8 -15.61 1.04 12.36
C ASP A 8 -16.59 1.10 11.17
N THR A 9 -16.47 2.04 10.23
CA THR A 9 -17.46 2.19 9.13
C THR A 9 -16.94 1.86 7.74
N PHE A 10 -15.65 1.64 7.57
CA PHE A 10 -15.07 1.07 6.35
C PHE A 10 -14.33 -0.20 6.73
N SER A 11 -14.58 -1.30 6.02
CA SER A 11 -13.85 -2.55 6.18
C SER A 11 -12.35 -2.24 6.32
N SER A 12 -11.76 -2.59 7.47
CA SER A 12 -10.31 -2.41 7.66
C SER A 12 -9.60 -3.06 6.48
N PRO A 13 -8.61 -2.40 5.85
CA PRO A 13 -7.93 -2.98 4.71
C PRO A 13 -7.33 -4.32 5.09
N ALA A 14 -7.47 -5.31 4.23
CA ALA A 14 -6.98 -6.65 4.48
C ALA A 14 -5.49 -6.63 4.80
N LEU A 15 -5.11 -7.38 5.83
CA LEU A 15 -3.72 -7.66 6.18
C LEU A 15 -3.36 -9.02 5.58
N ILE A 16 -2.26 -9.10 4.84
CA ILE A 16 -1.83 -10.34 4.18
C ILE A 16 -0.46 -10.75 4.71
N CYS A 17 -0.31 -12.05 4.98
CA CYS A 17 0.97 -12.71 5.10
C CYS A 17 1.14 -13.67 3.92
N PHE A 18 2.14 -13.45 3.09
CA PHE A 18 2.53 -14.37 2.04
C PHE A 18 3.63 -15.29 2.53
N ALA A 19 3.33 -16.58 2.64
CA ALA A 19 4.22 -17.59 3.18
C ALA A 19 4.00 -18.94 2.48
N PRO A 20 4.76 -19.23 1.41
CA PRO A 20 4.64 -20.48 0.65
C PRO A 20 4.83 -21.75 1.50
N ASP A 21 5.71 -21.69 2.49
CA ASP A 21 6.09 -22.82 3.35
C ASP A 21 5.34 -22.86 4.69
N GLY A 22 4.27 -22.08 4.80
CA GLY A 22 3.53 -21.90 6.06
C GLY A 22 4.00 -20.69 6.87
N CYS A 23 3.07 -20.01 7.52
CA CYS A 23 3.35 -18.76 8.19
C CYS A 23 3.70 -18.97 9.67
N HIS A 24 4.94 -18.68 10.04
CA HIS A 24 5.37 -18.47 11.42
C HIS A 24 6.06 -17.12 11.54
N LEU A 25 5.27 -16.04 11.42
CA LEU A 25 5.82 -14.70 11.58
C LEU A 25 6.48 -14.55 12.96
N PRO A 26 7.61 -13.83 13.05
CA PRO A 26 8.19 -13.47 14.34
C PRO A 26 7.16 -12.76 15.23
N ASP A 27 7.15 -13.06 16.53
CA ASP A 27 6.18 -12.50 17.49
C ASP A 27 6.02 -10.97 17.41
N PRO A 28 7.10 -10.17 17.23
CA PRO A 28 6.95 -8.72 17.11
C PRO A 28 6.16 -8.28 15.85
N VAL A 29 6.30 -9.02 14.75
CA VAL A 29 5.56 -8.75 13.48
C VAL A 29 4.11 -9.17 13.63
N ALA A 30 3.87 -10.36 14.19
CA ALA A 30 2.52 -10.85 14.48
C ALA A 30 1.78 -9.92 15.46
N GLY A 31 2.46 -9.46 16.52
CA GLY A 31 1.94 -8.49 17.48
C GLY A 31 1.59 -7.14 16.85
N TRP A 32 2.42 -6.66 15.92
CA TRP A 32 2.14 -5.43 15.18
C TRP A 32 0.89 -5.59 14.27
N LEU A 33 0.77 -6.70 13.54
CA LEU A 33 -0.42 -6.98 12.72
C LEU A 33 -1.69 -7.04 13.57
N ALA A 34 -1.64 -7.67 14.75
CA ALA A 34 -2.77 -7.71 15.68
C ALA A 34 -3.21 -6.32 16.15
N GLN A 35 -2.28 -5.37 16.33
CA GLN A 35 -2.59 -3.97 16.69
C GLN A 35 -3.31 -3.20 15.56
N LEU A 36 -3.14 -3.60 14.31
CA LEU A 36 -3.85 -3.02 13.16
C LEU A 36 -5.32 -3.46 13.08
N GLY A 37 -5.78 -4.35 13.95
CA GLY A 37 -7.20 -4.68 14.12
C GLY A 37 -7.67 -5.93 13.39
N GLY A 38 -6.79 -6.82 12.97
CA GLY A 38 -7.19 -8.07 12.32
C GLY A 38 -6.14 -9.18 12.37
N GLN A 39 -6.60 -10.41 12.12
CA GLN A 39 -5.70 -11.51 11.78
C GLN A 39 -5.32 -11.42 10.31
N PRO A 40 -4.05 -11.61 9.94
CA PRO A 40 -3.64 -11.60 8.55
C PRO A 40 -4.25 -12.78 7.81
N LEU A 41 -4.68 -12.56 6.58
CA LEU A 41 -4.98 -13.62 5.64
C LEU A 41 -3.66 -14.25 5.19
N ILE A 42 -3.51 -15.55 5.41
CA ILE A 42 -2.32 -16.29 4.99
C ILE A 42 -2.55 -16.78 3.57
N ILE A 43 -1.67 -16.39 2.66
CA ILE A 43 -1.68 -16.80 1.25
C ILE A 43 -0.35 -17.47 0.94
N SER A 44 -0.39 -18.63 0.30
CA SER A 44 0.79 -19.40 -0.10
C SER A 44 0.99 -19.46 -1.62
N ASN A 45 0.02 -19.01 -2.39
CA ASN A 45 0.03 -19.05 -3.85
C ASN A 45 0.11 -17.65 -4.44
N GLU A 46 1.03 -17.45 -5.39
CA GLU A 46 1.28 -16.16 -6.03
C GLU A 46 0.09 -15.64 -6.84
N ASP A 47 -0.62 -16.52 -7.57
CA ASP A 47 -1.78 -16.09 -8.36
C ASP A 47 -2.96 -15.70 -7.47
N GLU A 48 -3.11 -16.37 -6.33
CA GLU A 48 -4.10 -16.00 -5.31
C GLU A 48 -3.78 -14.61 -4.72
N LEU A 49 -2.51 -14.35 -4.38
CA LEU A 49 -2.05 -13.06 -3.91
C LEU A 49 -2.38 -11.95 -4.90
N MET A 50 -2.02 -12.14 -6.17
CA MET A 50 -2.28 -11.15 -7.23
C MET A 50 -3.78 -10.93 -7.43
N SER A 51 -4.56 -12.01 -7.49
CA SER A 51 -6.02 -11.92 -7.62
C SER A 51 -6.67 -11.19 -6.46
N PHE A 52 -6.17 -11.39 -5.25
CA PHE A 52 -6.66 -10.69 -4.06
C PHE A 52 -6.25 -9.21 -4.08
N ALA A 53 -4.98 -8.91 -4.36
CA ALA A 53 -4.45 -7.55 -4.37
C ALA A 53 -5.15 -6.65 -5.41
N LEU A 54 -5.45 -7.21 -6.59
CA LEU A 54 -6.18 -6.50 -7.65
C LEU A 54 -7.64 -6.18 -7.28
N ARG A 55 -8.30 -7.07 -6.48
CA ARG A 55 -9.71 -6.87 -6.09
C ARG A 55 -9.90 -6.04 -4.84
N SER A 56 -9.01 -6.18 -3.86
CA SER A 56 -9.27 -5.69 -2.49
C SER A 56 -8.28 -4.66 -2.00
N ARG A 57 -7.18 -4.40 -2.71
CA ARG A 57 -6.10 -3.52 -2.32
C ARG A 57 -5.75 -3.65 -0.82
N PRO A 58 -4.93 -4.61 -0.44
CA PRO A 58 -4.58 -4.84 0.97
C PRO A 58 -3.88 -3.63 1.58
N GLY A 59 -4.06 -3.44 2.89
CA GLY A 59 -3.40 -2.38 3.63
C GLY A 59 -1.90 -2.62 3.82
N VAL A 60 -1.49 -3.89 3.84
CA VAL A 60 -0.09 -4.32 3.90
C VAL A 60 0.04 -5.78 3.48
N VAL A 61 1.16 -6.12 2.87
CA VAL A 61 1.56 -7.51 2.63
C VAL A 61 2.91 -7.75 3.31
N ILE A 62 2.96 -8.75 4.19
CA ILE A 62 4.20 -9.24 4.79
C ILE A 62 4.63 -10.50 4.05
N PHE A 63 5.81 -10.50 3.50
CA PHE A 63 6.40 -11.65 2.81
C PHE A 63 7.37 -12.36 3.76
N ASP A 64 7.14 -13.65 3.99
CA ASP A 64 8.11 -14.50 4.67
C ASP A 64 9.13 -15.03 3.65
N ALA A 65 10.33 -14.48 3.67
CA ALA A 65 11.42 -14.85 2.78
C ALA A 65 12.57 -15.56 3.52
N ARG A 66 12.28 -16.16 4.68
CA ARG A 66 13.19 -17.07 5.36
C ARG A 66 13.24 -18.40 4.60
N ASN A 67 14.17 -19.26 4.87
CA ASN A 67 14.25 -20.60 4.25
C ASN A 67 14.24 -20.58 2.71
N GLU A 68 15.28 -19.96 2.13
CA GLU A 68 15.48 -19.83 0.66
C GLU A 68 14.59 -18.77 -0.05
N GLY A 69 13.54 -18.23 0.53
CA GLY A 69 12.78 -17.03 0.16
C GLY A 69 12.45 -16.73 -1.31
N THR A 70 12.88 -17.59 -2.25
CA THR A 70 12.82 -17.31 -3.70
C THR A 70 11.38 -17.12 -4.18
N ALA A 71 10.44 -17.94 -3.70
CA ALA A 71 9.02 -17.83 -4.06
C ALA A 71 8.41 -16.53 -3.51
N SER A 72 8.75 -16.15 -2.28
CA SER A 72 8.28 -14.91 -1.66
C SER A 72 8.80 -13.68 -2.39
N LEU A 73 10.09 -13.66 -2.78
CA LEU A 73 10.68 -12.57 -3.53
C LEU A 73 10.14 -12.48 -4.96
N SER A 74 9.87 -13.62 -5.63
CA SER A 74 9.20 -13.65 -6.93
C SER A 74 7.80 -13.05 -6.87
N ALA A 75 7.01 -13.46 -5.90
CA ALA A 75 5.66 -12.94 -5.68
C ALA A 75 5.65 -11.43 -5.37
N LEU A 76 6.60 -10.97 -4.56
CA LEU A 76 6.81 -9.55 -4.29
C LEU A 76 7.15 -8.78 -5.57
N GLN A 77 8.12 -9.27 -6.34
CA GLN A 77 8.55 -8.63 -7.58
C GLN A 77 7.39 -8.49 -8.57
N ARG A 78 6.58 -9.54 -8.72
CA ARG A 78 5.38 -9.51 -9.58
C ARG A 78 4.36 -8.51 -9.07
N LEU A 79 4.09 -8.46 -7.76
CA LEU A 79 3.16 -7.49 -7.17
C LEU A 79 3.64 -6.06 -7.36
N LYS A 80 4.95 -5.80 -7.29
CA LYS A 80 5.54 -4.48 -7.49
C LYS A 80 5.70 -4.08 -8.98
N ALA A 81 5.69 -5.03 -9.90
CA ALA A 81 5.74 -4.78 -11.33
C ALA A 81 4.40 -4.28 -11.92
N ASP A 82 3.29 -4.58 -11.30
CA ASP A 82 1.97 -4.13 -11.72
C ASP A 82 1.65 -2.74 -11.15
N SER A 83 1.28 -1.78 -12.00
CA SER A 83 1.08 -0.37 -11.62
C SER A 83 -0.05 -0.15 -10.61
N TYR A 84 -1.04 -1.03 -10.55
CA TYR A 84 -2.16 -0.93 -9.61
C TYR A 84 -1.78 -1.47 -8.22
N THR A 85 -1.02 -2.57 -8.18
CA THR A 85 -0.62 -3.21 -6.93
C THR A 85 0.72 -2.72 -6.38
N ALA A 86 1.57 -2.06 -7.19
CA ALA A 86 2.87 -1.53 -6.77
C ALA A 86 2.82 -0.58 -5.56
N VAL A 87 1.69 0.10 -5.39
CA VAL A 87 1.47 1.06 -4.28
C VAL A 87 1.15 0.39 -2.94
N VAL A 88 0.88 -0.92 -2.93
CA VAL A 88 0.64 -1.67 -1.70
C VAL A 88 1.93 -1.75 -0.88
N PRO A 89 1.91 -1.33 0.40
CA PRO A 89 3.09 -1.42 1.24
C PRO A 89 3.47 -2.88 1.53
N CYS A 90 4.72 -3.22 1.26
CA CYS A 90 5.25 -4.57 1.35
C CYS A 90 6.47 -4.61 2.27
N ALA A 91 6.41 -5.44 3.31
CA ALA A 91 7.58 -5.74 4.14
C ALA A 91 8.01 -7.20 3.93
N VAL A 92 9.31 -7.43 4.01
CA VAL A 92 9.91 -8.76 3.91
C VAL A 92 10.55 -9.12 5.26
N VAL A 93 10.25 -10.32 5.75
CA VAL A 93 10.98 -10.95 6.84
C VAL A 93 12.03 -11.85 6.21
N ALA A 94 13.30 -11.54 6.41
CA ALA A 94 14.41 -12.24 5.78
C ALA A 94 15.40 -12.78 6.82
N GLU A 95 16.20 -13.76 6.41
CA GLU A 95 17.36 -14.22 7.18
C GLU A 95 18.38 -13.11 7.38
N ASP A 96 19.27 -13.31 8.37
CA ASP A 96 20.35 -12.39 8.63
C ASP A 96 21.40 -12.47 7.51
N GLY A 97 21.77 -11.32 7.00
CA GLY A 97 22.81 -11.20 5.99
C GLY A 97 22.57 -10.05 5.01
N ALA A 98 23.64 -9.51 4.46
CA ALA A 98 23.56 -8.41 3.50
C ALA A 98 22.89 -8.86 2.19
N ALA A 99 23.21 -10.06 1.72
CA ALA A 99 22.66 -10.59 0.47
C ALA A 99 21.15 -10.78 0.52
N ALA A 100 20.59 -11.28 1.64
CA ALA A 100 19.15 -11.44 1.82
C ALA A 100 18.44 -10.09 1.81
N MET A 101 19.00 -9.09 2.47
CA MET A 101 18.48 -7.71 2.46
C MET A 101 18.53 -7.10 1.06
N GLU A 102 19.66 -7.24 0.37
CA GLU A 102 19.82 -6.70 -0.99
C GLU A 102 18.82 -7.33 -1.95
N ALA A 103 18.64 -8.65 -1.91
CA ALA A 103 17.67 -9.37 -2.71
C ALA A 103 16.22 -8.91 -2.43
N ALA A 104 15.86 -8.70 -1.17
CA ALA A 104 14.53 -8.22 -0.80
C ALA A 104 14.25 -6.80 -1.30
N PHE A 105 15.21 -5.89 -1.16
CA PHE A 105 15.06 -4.53 -1.70
C PHE A 105 15.07 -4.51 -3.24
N ALA A 106 15.90 -5.34 -3.88
CA ALA A 106 15.90 -5.49 -5.34
C ALA A 106 14.57 -6.03 -5.88
N ALA A 107 13.88 -6.88 -5.09
CA ALA A 107 12.53 -7.35 -5.42
C ALA A 107 11.43 -6.28 -5.20
N GLY A 108 11.77 -5.13 -4.60
CA GLY A 108 10.83 -4.00 -4.40
C GLY A 108 10.23 -3.91 -3.01
N ALA A 109 10.86 -4.50 -1.97
CA ALA A 109 10.41 -4.34 -0.60
C ALA A 109 10.46 -2.86 -0.14
N ASP A 110 9.40 -2.39 0.52
CA ASP A 110 9.36 -1.07 1.14
C ASP A 110 10.04 -1.07 2.51
N GLU A 111 10.13 -2.27 3.14
CA GLU A 111 10.81 -2.49 4.40
C GLU A 111 11.34 -3.93 4.47
N VAL A 112 12.50 -4.13 5.09
CA VAL A 112 13.09 -5.46 5.31
C VAL A 112 13.43 -5.63 6.79
N LEU A 113 12.81 -6.62 7.43
CA LEU A 113 13.06 -7.02 8.81
C LEU A 113 13.90 -8.28 8.80
N ARG A 114 15.05 -8.26 9.46
CA ARG A 114 15.88 -9.45 9.66
C ARG A 114 15.39 -10.23 10.89
N VAL A 115 15.67 -11.52 10.94
CA VAL A 115 15.38 -12.34 12.11
C VAL A 115 16.02 -11.73 13.38
N SER A 116 17.21 -11.16 13.25
CA SER A 116 17.91 -10.47 14.36
C SER A 116 17.44 -9.04 14.63
N THR A 117 16.42 -8.53 13.91
CA THR A 117 15.93 -7.17 14.15
C THR A 117 15.42 -7.04 15.59
N PRO A 118 15.96 -6.11 16.41
CA PRO A 118 15.51 -5.92 17.77
C PRO A 118 13.98 -5.62 17.82
N THR A 119 13.29 -6.26 18.75
CA THR A 119 11.83 -6.17 18.90
C THR A 119 11.32 -4.73 18.97
N GLU A 120 12.05 -3.87 19.70
CA GLU A 120 11.74 -2.44 19.84
C GLU A 120 11.81 -1.67 18.52
N ASN A 121 12.51 -2.18 17.52
CA ASN A 121 12.66 -1.53 16.21
C ASN A 121 11.60 -1.97 15.18
N VAL A 122 10.92 -3.11 15.40
CA VAL A 122 9.97 -3.68 14.42
C VAL A 122 8.78 -2.75 14.23
N THR A 123 8.07 -2.42 15.28
CA THR A 123 6.89 -1.53 15.22
C THR A 123 7.20 -0.16 14.63
N PRO A 124 8.24 0.58 15.07
CA PRO A 124 8.54 1.89 14.48
C PRO A 124 8.87 1.85 12.99
N ARG A 125 9.53 0.79 12.53
CA ARG A 125 9.90 0.63 11.11
C ARG A 125 8.67 0.34 10.25
N LEU A 126 7.84 -0.62 10.67
CA LEU A 126 6.59 -0.95 9.96
C LEU A 126 5.61 0.22 9.95
N ASP A 127 5.47 0.94 11.07
CA ASP A 127 4.65 2.16 11.12
C ASP A 127 5.18 3.26 10.19
N ALA A 128 6.50 3.40 10.09
CA ALA A 128 7.10 4.36 9.18
C ALA A 128 6.84 3.97 7.71
N MET A 129 6.86 2.68 7.37
CA MET A 129 6.50 2.17 6.04
C MET A 129 5.05 2.51 5.70
N ILE A 130 4.09 2.21 6.58
CA ILE A 130 2.68 2.54 6.36
C ILE A 130 2.49 4.05 6.17
N ARG A 131 3.08 4.88 7.05
CA ARG A 131 2.97 6.34 6.91
C ARG A 131 3.58 6.90 5.63
N ARG A 132 4.62 6.25 5.06
CA ARG A 132 5.17 6.64 3.74
C ARG A 132 4.16 6.30 2.65
N SER A 133 3.63 5.08 2.62
CA SER A 133 2.63 4.66 1.66
C SER A 133 1.36 5.53 1.72
N GLU A 134 0.85 5.84 2.90
CA GLU A 134 -0.31 6.72 3.07
C GLU A 134 -0.06 8.13 2.52
N ARG A 135 1.13 8.68 2.72
CA ARG A 135 1.50 9.99 2.15
C ARG A 135 1.58 9.97 0.64
N ASP A 136 2.16 8.92 0.07
CA ASP A 136 2.29 8.78 -1.38
C ASP A 136 0.92 8.64 -2.05
N LEU A 137 -0.03 8.00 -1.38
CA LEU A 137 -1.41 7.85 -1.81
C LEU A 137 -2.30 9.07 -1.52
N SER A 138 -1.89 9.93 -0.58
CA SER A 138 -2.69 11.08 -0.15
C SER A 138 -2.70 12.22 -1.15
N VAL A 139 -1.73 12.25 -2.07
CA VAL A 139 -1.54 13.38 -3.01
C VAL A 139 -1.35 12.88 -4.43
N HIS A 140 -2.12 13.39 -5.36
CA HIS A 140 -1.93 13.08 -6.77
C HIS A 140 -0.61 13.69 -7.29
N PRO A 141 0.28 12.91 -7.91
CA PRO A 141 1.65 13.33 -8.22
C PRO A 141 1.73 14.55 -9.15
N SER A 142 0.84 14.64 -10.15
CA SER A 142 0.87 15.72 -11.15
C SER A 142 0.16 16.99 -10.68
N THR A 143 -0.92 16.88 -9.89
CA THR A 143 -1.77 18.01 -9.51
C THR A 143 -1.53 18.51 -8.11
N ARG A 144 -0.95 17.68 -7.23
CA ARG A 144 -0.82 17.92 -5.78
C ARG A 144 -2.15 18.06 -5.04
N LEU A 145 -3.27 17.76 -5.68
CA LEU A 145 -4.57 17.65 -5.02
C LEU A 145 -4.66 16.35 -4.22
N ALA A 146 -5.65 16.28 -3.34
CA ALA A 146 -5.93 15.08 -2.56
C ALA A 146 -6.15 13.88 -3.48
N GLY A 147 -5.45 12.78 -3.20
CA GLY A 147 -5.62 11.51 -3.88
C GLY A 147 -6.84 10.75 -3.36
N ALA A 148 -7.18 9.63 -4.01
CA ALA A 148 -8.37 8.84 -3.70
C ALA A 148 -8.48 8.46 -2.22
N ALA A 149 -7.39 8.01 -1.59
CA ALA A 149 -7.39 7.66 -0.17
C ALA A 149 -7.73 8.85 0.75
N ALA A 150 -7.20 10.03 0.46
CA ALA A 150 -7.51 11.22 1.23
C ALA A 150 -8.96 11.68 1.05
N ILE A 151 -9.51 11.54 -0.16
CA ILE A 151 -10.91 11.83 -0.48
C ILE A 151 -11.83 10.89 0.29
N GLU A 152 -11.56 9.58 0.29
CA GLU A 152 -12.33 8.57 1.04
C GLU A 152 -12.37 8.88 2.54
N VAL A 153 -11.21 9.21 3.12
CA VAL A 153 -11.10 9.59 4.54
C VAL A 153 -11.94 10.83 4.85
N GLU A 154 -11.89 11.86 4.00
CA GLU A 154 -12.65 13.09 4.23
C GLU A 154 -14.16 12.87 4.08
N ILE A 155 -14.59 12.10 3.07
CA ILE A 155 -16.01 11.72 2.91
C ILE A 155 -16.48 10.93 4.13
N GLY A 156 -15.72 9.92 4.56
CA GLY A 156 -16.06 9.12 5.74
C GLY A 156 -16.18 9.94 7.02
N LYS A 157 -15.29 10.92 7.22
CA LYS A 157 -15.33 11.84 8.35
C LYS A 157 -16.60 12.70 8.34
N ARG A 158 -16.98 13.27 7.19
CA ARG A 158 -18.19 14.08 7.05
C ARG A 158 -19.46 13.27 7.25
N LEU A 159 -19.50 12.05 6.73
CA LEU A 159 -20.62 11.13 6.98
C LEU A 159 -20.76 10.81 8.47
N ALA A 160 -19.65 10.58 9.18
CA ALA A 160 -19.66 10.28 10.61
C ALA A 160 -20.10 11.47 11.50
N THR A 161 -19.82 12.71 11.08
CA THR A 161 -20.26 13.92 11.80
C THR A 161 -21.71 14.32 11.51
N GLY A 162 -22.32 13.75 10.47
CA GLY A 162 -23.69 14.11 10.04
C GLY A 162 -23.79 15.50 9.42
N GLU A 163 -22.67 16.14 9.09
CA GLU A 163 -22.66 17.42 8.38
C GLU A 163 -23.19 17.25 6.95
N ALA A 164 -24.05 18.16 6.50
CA ALA A 164 -24.48 18.19 5.12
C ALA A 164 -23.33 18.65 4.21
N PHE A 165 -23.01 17.87 3.18
CA PHE A 165 -22.00 18.21 2.18
C PHE A 165 -22.42 17.73 0.80
N ALA A 166 -21.84 18.31 -0.23
CA ALA A 166 -22.03 17.88 -1.62
C ALA A 166 -20.72 17.32 -2.18
N VAL A 167 -20.83 16.30 -3.02
CA VAL A 167 -19.73 15.77 -3.80
C VAL A 167 -19.95 16.15 -5.26
N CYS A 168 -18.96 16.83 -5.86
CA CYS A 168 -18.96 17.11 -7.31
C CYS A 168 -17.92 16.20 -7.97
N TYR A 169 -18.34 15.53 -9.02
CA TYR A 169 -17.46 14.76 -9.88
C TYR A 169 -17.30 15.50 -11.21
N ALA A 170 -16.06 15.80 -11.57
CA ALA A 170 -15.73 16.51 -12.81
C ALA A 170 -14.82 15.65 -13.67
N ASP A 171 -15.05 15.60 -14.96
CA ASP A 171 -14.25 14.87 -15.94
C ASP A 171 -13.99 15.75 -17.17
N LEU A 172 -12.93 15.45 -17.90
CA LEU A 172 -12.56 16.15 -19.14
C LEU A 172 -13.06 15.37 -20.35
N ASP A 173 -14.02 15.95 -21.06
CA ASP A 173 -14.52 15.38 -22.31
C ASP A 173 -13.41 15.23 -23.33
N HIS A 174 -13.40 14.09 -24.02
CA HIS A 174 -12.46 13.78 -25.10
C HIS A 174 -10.96 13.84 -24.72
N PHE A 175 -10.63 13.68 -23.43
CA PHE A 175 -9.24 13.81 -22.96
C PHE A 175 -8.28 12.80 -23.58
N LYS A 176 -8.77 11.59 -23.90
CA LYS A 176 -7.96 10.59 -24.61
C LYS A 176 -7.60 11.08 -26.03
N GLU A 177 -8.58 11.58 -26.77
CA GLU A 177 -8.37 12.11 -28.12
C GLU A 177 -7.40 13.31 -28.11
N PHE A 178 -7.49 14.15 -27.08
CA PHE A 178 -6.55 15.23 -26.86
C PHE A 178 -5.12 14.69 -26.67
N ASN A 179 -4.91 13.69 -25.84
CA ASN A 179 -3.61 13.07 -25.60
C ASN A 179 -3.03 12.44 -26.88
N ASP A 180 -3.87 11.73 -27.62
CA ASP A 180 -3.48 11.09 -28.89
C ASP A 180 -3.07 12.12 -29.94
N ARG A 181 -3.69 13.31 -29.95
CA ARG A 181 -3.39 14.38 -30.89
C ARG A 181 -2.20 15.26 -30.50
N TYR A 182 -2.04 15.57 -29.20
CA TYR A 182 -1.10 16.61 -28.72
C TYR A 182 0.01 16.06 -27.82
N SER A 183 -0.02 14.82 -27.44
CA SER A 183 0.85 14.09 -26.53
C SER A 183 0.40 14.11 -25.05
N TYR A 184 0.81 13.10 -24.30
CA TYR A 184 0.57 12.98 -22.85
C TYR A 184 1.16 14.15 -22.05
N ASN A 185 2.29 14.72 -22.47
CA ASN A 185 2.88 15.90 -21.81
C ASN A 185 1.96 17.12 -21.88
N GLN A 186 1.22 17.30 -22.97
CA GLN A 186 0.22 18.38 -23.06
C GLN A 186 -1.02 18.08 -22.24
N GLY A 187 -1.45 16.81 -22.19
CA GLY A 187 -2.53 16.37 -21.31
C GLY A 187 -2.23 16.65 -19.84
N ASP A 188 -1.01 16.34 -19.39
CA ASP A 188 -0.57 16.66 -18.03
C ASP A 188 -0.63 18.15 -17.70
N ARG A 189 -0.36 19.01 -18.69
CA ARG A 189 -0.52 20.47 -18.51
C ARG A 189 -1.98 20.86 -18.34
N VAL A 190 -2.89 20.26 -19.13
CA VAL A 190 -4.33 20.51 -19.02
C VAL A 190 -4.85 20.07 -17.65
N ILE A 191 -4.49 18.87 -17.20
CA ILE A 191 -4.85 18.37 -15.85
C ILE A 191 -4.37 19.33 -14.76
N ARG A 192 -3.11 19.83 -14.85
CA ARG A 192 -2.57 20.80 -13.89
C ARG A 192 -3.28 22.16 -13.92
N ILE A 193 -3.73 22.61 -15.07
CA ILE A 193 -4.52 23.83 -15.20
C ILE A 193 -5.88 23.65 -14.55
N LEU A 194 -6.57 22.52 -14.86
CA LEU A 194 -7.85 22.19 -14.23
C LEU A 194 -7.73 22.11 -12.70
N ALA A 195 -6.69 21.45 -12.20
CA ALA A 195 -6.43 21.37 -10.76
C ALA A 195 -6.29 22.73 -10.10
N LYS A 196 -5.67 23.70 -10.77
CA LYS A 196 -5.54 25.08 -10.25
C LYS A 196 -6.86 25.86 -10.29
N LEU A 197 -7.77 25.49 -11.17
CA LEU A 197 -9.11 26.12 -11.24
C LEU A 197 -10.05 25.59 -10.16
N LEU A 198 -9.81 24.37 -9.68
CA LEU A 198 -10.61 23.70 -8.66
C LEU A 198 -10.10 23.97 -7.23
N HIS A 199 -8.93 24.53 -7.07
CA HIS A 199 -8.30 24.86 -5.79
C HIS A 199 -8.61 26.30 -5.40
#